data_5c28d4955b840876c5723f0042626bfd
#
_entry.id   5c28d4955b840876c5723f0042626bfd
#
_cell.length_a   1.000
_cell.length_b   1.000
_cell.length_c   1.000
_cell.angle_alpha   90.00
_cell.angle_beta   90.00
_cell.angle_gamma   90.00
#
_symmetry.space_group_name_H-M   'P 1'
#
loop_
_entity.id
_entity.type
_entity.pdbx_description
1 polymer ?
#
loop_
_entity_poly.entity_id
_entity_poly.type
_entity_poly.pdbx_seq_one_letter_code
_entity_poly.pdbx_strand_id
1 'polypeptide(L)'
;MNGSPVTKPLSIGWNSNAPWAATGYGTQTAQVTQRLKEIGHDVAIFNNYGLEGSNTDWNGIPVYQRGADLYSNDVVPAHMHHWTSQHPKQGHILFTLYDVWVFKGDRWHDWNVASWVPVDHLPVPPEVLKWLRNDSVTPIAMSKYGQAMIENAGIESLYVPHGIESVFKPMKRHKGITGRDYIGIEEDKFVVGMNAANKGVSPNRKAFGENILAFSMFAQKHDDVVLYLHTDQMGALGGIKLLQLLQSCGVPEDKFKFVDPYVYRTGIDQQTLATIYTAMDVLLATSYGEGFGIPTVEAQACGTPVIISDFAASTELLGDGWLIDGQPLWDAPQASWFHMPSVPAIVDSLEQAYQRGRGRSDKAQEFAKAYNADTVFEEHWKPVLTVLEAKALERL
;
A
#
# COMPACT_ATOMS: atom_id res chain seq x y z
N MET A 1 8.45 -24.76 -5.16
CA MET A 1 8.77 -23.98 -6.37
C MET A 1 10.24 -24.17 -6.71
N ASN A 2 10.57 -24.81 -7.84
CA ASN A 2 11.95 -24.97 -8.29
C ASN A 2 12.20 -23.87 -9.34
N GLY A 3 12.43 -22.63 -8.89
CA GLY A 3 12.94 -21.58 -9.76
C GLY A 3 14.35 -21.98 -10.23
N SER A 4 14.65 -21.82 -11.54
CA SER A 4 16.01 -21.97 -12.01
C SER A 4 16.92 -21.03 -11.22
N PRO A 5 18.06 -21.47 -10.69
CA PRO A 5 18.93 -20.61 -9.92
C PRO A 5 19.41 -19.44 -10.79
N VAL A 6 19.52 -18.26 -10.18
CA VAL A 6 20.06 -17.06 -10.81
C VAL A 6 21.46 -17.33 -11.33
N THR A 7 21.73 -17.00 -12.57
CA THR A 7 23.05 -17.26 -13.21
C THR A 7 24.15 -16.38 -12.61
N LYS A 8 23.80 -15.19 -12.08
CA LYS A 8 24.72 -14.28 -11.38
C LYS A 8 23.99 -13.60 -10.21
N PRO A 9 24.25 -13.99 -8.97
CA PRO A 9 23.65 -13.34 -7.81
C PRO A 9 23.94 -11.84 -7.77
N LEU A 10 22.92 -11.04 -7.44
CA LEU A 10 23.07 -9.61 -7.15
C LEU A 10 23.22 -9.39 -5.65
N SER A 11 23.94 -8.35 -5.28
CA SER A 11 23.95 -7.78 -3.94
C SER A 11 22.93 -6.64 -3.88
N ILE A 12 21.81 -6.88 -3.20
CA ILE A 12 20.65 -6.00 -3.17
C ILE A 12 20.56 -5.32 -1.80
N GLY A 13 20.58 -3.98 -1.78
CA GLY A 13 20.13 -3.17 -0.66
C GLY A 13 18.66 -2.79 -0.88
N TRP A 14 17.78 -3.13 0.05
CA TRP A 14 16.36 -2.83 -0.02
C TRP A 14 16.00 -1.75 1.00
N ASN A 15 15.81 -0.50 0.55
CA ASN A 15 15.44 0.62 1.42
C ASN A 15 13.92 0.78 1.48
N SER A 16 13.34 0.49 2.63
CA SER A 16 11.90 0.62 2.89
C SER A 16 11.60 0.52 4.40
N ASN A 17 10.35 0.21 4.77
CA ASN A 17 9.97 -0.14 6.13
C ASN A 17 10.43 -1.55 6.48
N ALA A 18 10.63 -1.82 7.77
CA ALA A 18 10.97 -3.16 8.27
C ALA A 18 9.91 -4.20 7.87
N PRO A 19 10.30 -5.46 7.62
CA PRO A 19 9.39 -6.51 7.14
C PRO A 19 8.27 -6.87 8.12
N TRP A 20 8.42 -6.53 9.40
CA TRP A 20 7.40 -6.70 10.44
C TRP A 20 6.56 -5.45 10.70
N ALA A 21 6.86 -4.32 10.03
CA ALA A 21 6.09 -3.11 10.21
C ALA A 21 4.68 -3.28 9.60
N ALA A 22 3.64 -2.97 10.40
CA ALA A 22 2.24 -3.05 9.98
C ALA A 22 1.86 -1.92 9.00
N THR A 23 2.52 -1.90 7.85
CA THR A 23 2.33 -0.92 6.77
C THR A 23 2.36 -1.61 5.42
N GLY A 24 1.75 -1.01 4.39
CA GLY A 24 1.82 -1.56 3.03
C GLY A 24 3.26 -1.80 2.56
N TYR A 25 4.16 -0.84 2.80
CA TYR A 25 5.57 -0.98 2.43
C TYR A 25 6.30 -2.06 3.24
N GLY A 26 5.97 -2.23 4.53
CA GLY A 26 6.52 -3.33 5.34
C GLY A 26 6.08 -4.70 4.81
N THR A 27 4.80 -4.82 4.47
CA THR A 27 4.25 -6.06 3.87
C THR A 27 4.94 -6.38 2.53
N GLN A 28 5.13 -5.39 1.66
CA GLN A 28 5.83 -5.60 0.38
C GLN A 28 7.32 -5.89 0.58
N THR A 29 7.97 -5.25 1.56
CA THR A 29 9.35 -5.60 1.96
C THR A 29 9.45 -7.07 2.32
N ALA A 30 8.58 -7.57 3.20
CA ALA A 30 8.57 -8.97 3.60
C ALA A 30 8.38 -9.93 2.42
N GLN A 31 7.39 -9.64 1.56
CA GLN A 31 7.07 -10.47 0.39
C GLN A 31 8.21 -10.55 -0.62
N VAL A 32 8.74 -9.40 -1.02
CA VAL A 32 9.67 -9.32 -2.14
C VAL A 32 11.06 -9.74 -1.72
N THR A 33 11.57 -9.27 -0.57
CA THR A 33 12.94 -9.59 -0.13
C THR A 33 13.12 -11.07 0.18
N GLN A 34 12.08 -11.73 0.72
CA GLN A 34 12.12 -13.17 0.94
C GLN A 34 12.23 -13.93 -0.38
N ARG A 35 11.43 -13.58 -1.39
CA ARG A 35 11.45 -14.22 -2.71
C ARG A 35 12.75 -13.95 -3.48
N LEU A 36 13.31 -12.73 -3.37
CA LEU A 36 14.63 -12.41 -3.93
C LEU A 36 15.73 -13.29 -3.35
N LYS A 37 15.72 -13.50 -2.04
CA LYS A 37 16.64 -14.41 -1.38
C LYS A 37 16.45 -15.86 -1.82
N GLU A 38 15.20 -16.32 -1.93
CA GLU A 38 14.86 -17.70 -2.32
C GLU A 38 15.33 -18.05 -3.75
N ILE A 39 15.38 -17.07 -4.66
CA ILE A 39 15.94 -17.27 -6.00
C ILE A 39 17.46 -17.11 -6.05
N GLY A 40 18.13 -16.75 -4.95
CA GLY A 40 19.57 -16.80 -4.81
C GLY A 40 20.29 -15.45 -4.86
N HIS A 41 19.60 -14.32 -4.71
CA HIS A 41 20.24 -13.02 -4.51
C HIS A 41 20.67 -12.83 -3.05
N ASP A 42 21.73 -12.07 -2.83
CA ASP A 42 22.14 -11.59 -1.51
C ASP A 42 21.39 -10.30 -1.20
N VAL A 43 20.55 -10.31 -0.16
CA VAL A 43 19.63 -9.21 0.16
C VAL A 43 19.90 -8.69 1.57
N ALA A 44 19.96 -7.36 1.71
CA ALA A 44 19.92 -6.67 3.00
C ALA A 44 18.77 -5.64 2.99
N ILE A 45 18.10 -5.45 4.12
CA ILE A 45 17.06 -4.45 4.30
C ILE A 45 17.64 -3.25 5.03
N PHE A 46 17.52 -2.06 4.44
CA PHE A 46 17.84 -0.77 5.05
C PHE A 46 16.55 -0.15 5.54
N ASN A 47 16.31 -0.32 6.83
CA ASN A 47 15.03 0.04 7.43
C ASN A 47 14.91 1.55 7.63
N ASN A 48 13.72 2.07 7.33
CA ASN A 48 13.37 3.45 7.59
C ASN A 48 12.32 3.61 8.71
N TYR A 49 11.48 2.59 8.93
CA TYR A 49 10.47 2.56 9.99
C TYR A 49 10.29 1.13 10.51
N GLY A 50 10.33 0.96 11.83
CA GLY A 50 10.07 -0.32 12.50
C GLY A 50 11.28 -0.94 13.20
N LEU A 51 12.48 -0.34 13.09
CA LEU A 51 13.68 -0.77 13.83
C LEU A 51 14.58 0.43 14.14
N GLU A 52 14.87 0.64 15.41
CA GLU A 52 15.77 1.68 15.91
C GLU A 52 16.89 1.06 16.76
N GLY A 53 18.06 1.66 16.72
CA GLY A 53 19.13 1.44 17.70
C GLY A 53 20.04 0.25 17.49
N SER A 54 19.73 -0.72 16.61
CA SER A 54 20.64 -1.84 16.32
C SER A 54 20.25 -2.55 15.01
N ASN A 55 21.22 -3.25 14.42
CA ASN A 55 20.95 -4.17 13.32
C ASN A 55 20.42 -5.50 13.87
N THR A 56 19.61 -6.18 13.08
CA THR A 56 19.07 -7.51 13.43
C THR A 56 19.03 -8.43 12.20
N ASP A 57 18.58 -9.64 12.39
CA ASP A 57 18.31 -10.60 11.30
C ASP A 57 16.83 -10.91 11.23
N TRP A 58 16.32 -11.04 10.02
CA TRP A 58 14.96 -11.48 9.74
C TRP A 58 14.97 -12.59 8.68
N ASN A 59 14.70 -13.81 9.09
CA ASN A 59 14.72 -14.99 8.23
C ASN A 59 16.04 -15.16 7.45
N GLY A 60 17.17 -14.81 8.09
CA GLY A 60 18.49 -14.83 7.48
C GLY A 60 18.72 -13.69 6.47
N ILE A 61 17.95 -12.61 6.53
CA ILE A 61 18.17 -11.35 5.83
C ILE A 61 18.60 -10.30 6.85
N PRO A 62 19.80 -9.71 6.74
CA PRO A 62 20.23 -8.65 7.66
C PRO A 62 19.34 -7.40 7.47
N VAL A 63 18.85 -6.87 8.59
CA VAL A 63 18.06 -5.65 8.66
C VAL A 63 18.86 -4.59 9.40
N TYR A 64 19.23 -3.53 8.69
CA TYR A 64 19.99 -2.42 9.22
C TYR A 64 19.06 -1.39 9.84
N GLN A 65 19.47 -0.81 10.96
CA GLN A 65 18.70 0.21 11.68
C GLN A 65 18.48 1.47 10.83
N ARG A 66 17.45 2.24 11.19
CA ARG A 66 17.23 3.58 10.61
C ARG A 66 18.33 4.57 11.05
N GLY A 67 18.47 5.66 10.29
CA GLY A 67 19.29 6.80 10.63
C GLY A 67 18.64 7.75 11.64
N ALA A 68 19.34 8.83 11.95
CA ALA A 68 18.80 9.95 12.72
C ALA A 68 17.85 10.82 11.88
N ASP A 69 18.10 10.92 10.58
CA ASP A 69 17.16 11.55 9.63
C ASP A 69 15.86 10.76 9.53
N LEU A 70 14.73 11.47 9.38
CA LEU A 70 13.40 10.86 9.33
C LEU A 70 13.25 9.82 8.22
N TYR A 71 13.97 9.98 7.11
CA TYR A 71 13.96 9.12 5.93
C TYR A 71 15.30 8.41 5.70
N SER A 72 16.14 8.37 6.74
CA SER A 72 17.44 7.68 6.74
C SER A 72 18.42 8.14 5.63
N ASN A 73 18.27 9.40 5.14
CA ASN A 73 19.18 9.97 4.15
C ASN A 73 20.64 10.04 4.63
N ASP A 74 20.84 10.13 5.94
CA ASP A 74 22.16 10.19 6.60
C ASP A 74 22.89 8.84 6.61
N VAL A 75 22.18 7.71 6.49
CA VAL A 75 22.79 6.40 6.75
C VAL A 75 22.66 5.40 5.61
N VAL A 76 21.61 5.45 4.79
CA VAL A 76 21.38 4.44 3.73
C VAL A 76 22.54 4.30 2.75
N PRO A 77 23.19 5.40 2.26
CA PRO A 77 24.38 5.27 1.42
C PRO A 77 25.55 4.57 2.12
N ALA A 78 25.71 4.78 3.43
CA ALA A 78 26.73 4.09 4.22
C ALA A 78 26.40 2.60 4.44
N HIS A 79 25.12 2.27 4.67
CA HIS A 79 24.68 0.88 4.74
C HIS A 79 24.90 0.16 3.40
N MET A 80 24.60 0.80 2.29
CA MET A 80 24.85 0.23 0.97
C MET A 80 26.34 0.00 0.73
N HIS A 81 27.20 0.97 1.08
CA HIS A 81 28.64 0.79 1.00
C HIS A 81 29.14 -0.39 1.85
N HIS A 82 28.68 -0.48 3.10
CA HIS A 82 29.02 -1.60 3.97
C HIS A 82 28.57 -2.94 3.39
N TRP A 83 27.32 -3.02 2.91
CA TRP A 83 26.76 -4.23 2.35
C TRP A 83 27.51 -4.70 1.09
N THR A 84 27.76 -3.81 0.15
CA THR A 84 28.44 -4.14 -1.11
C THR A 84 29.90 -4.50 -0.91
N SER A 85 30.59 -3.94 0.12
CA SER A 85 31.96 -4.31 0.45
C SER A 85 32.13 -5.78 0.85
N GLN A 86 31.06 -6.43 1.28
CA GLN A 86 31.03 -7.87 1.58
C GLN A 86 30.79 -8.72 0.32
N HIS A 87 30.36 -8.10 -0.79
CA HIS A 87 30.00 -8.76 -2.04
C HIS A 87 30.72 -8.15 -3.27
N PRO A 88 32.07 -7.99 -3.25
CA PRO A 88 32.80 -7.12 -4.20
C PRO A 88 32.82 -7.64 -5.64
N LYS A 89 32.32 -8.86 -5.90
CA LYS A 89 32.29 -9.50 -7.23
C LYS A 89 30.88 -9.59 -7.80
N GLN A 90 29.90 -9.01 -7.14
CA GLN A 90 28.51 -9.04 -7.56
C GLN A 90 28.09 -7.69 -8.13
N GLY A 91 27.12 -7.69 -9.04
CA GLY A 91 26.42 -6.47 -9.41
C GLY A 91 25.58 -5.95 -8.23
N HIS A 92 25.52 -4.63 -8.06
CA HIS A 92 24.90 -3.99 -6.91
C HIS A 92 23.67 -3.20 -7.33
N ILE A 93 22.57 -3.34 -6.58
CA ILE A 93 21.35 -2.56 -6.77
C ILE A 93 20.86 -2.06 -5.42
N LEU A 94 20.52 -0.77 -5.37
CA LEU A 94 19.80 -0.16 -4.26
C LEU A 94 18.32 0.01 -4.65
N PHE A 95 17.46 -0.87 -4.14
CA PHE A 95 16.02 -0.68 -4.27
C PHE A 95 15.51 0.37 -3.29
N THR A 96 14.57 1.21 -3.74
CA THR A 96 13.79 2.09 -2.87
C THR A 96 12.31 1.82 -3.06
N LEU A 97 11.60 1.46 -2.00
CA LEU A 97 10.13 1.39 -1.97
C LEU A 97 9.65 2.50 -1.06
N TYR A 98 9.47 3.68 -1.63
CA TYR A 98 9.13 4.90 -0.88
C TYR A 98 8.61 6.01 -1.81
N ASP A 99 8.07 7.07 -1.20
CA ASP A 99 7.80 8.36 -1.84
C ASP A 99 9.14 9.07 -2.10
N VAL A 100 9.65 9.03 -3.33
CA VAL A 100 11.03 9.41 -3.67
C VAL A 100 11.37 10.88 -3.45
N TRP A 101 10.39 11.77 -3.32
CA TRP A 101 10.58 13.20 -3.01
C TRP A 101 11.16 13.45 -1.60
N VAL A 102 11.16 12.43 -0.73
CA VAL A 102 11.76 12.52 0.61
C VAL A 102 13.27 12.31 0.60
N PHE A 103 13.83 11.75 -0.47
CA PHE A 103 15.26 11.47 -0.57
C PHE A 103 16.04 12.75 -0.87
N LYS A 104 17.16 12.93 -0.14
CA LYS A 104 18.02 14.11 -0.22
C LYS A 104 19.49 13.73 -0.25
N GLY A 105 20.29 14.57 -0.92
CA GLY A 105 21.73 14.37 -1.07
C GLY A 105 22.08 13.52 -2.28
N ASP A 106 23.31 13.71 -2.79
CA ASP A 106 23.74 13.12 -4.06
C ASP A 106 24.27 11.70 -3.92
N ARG A 107 24.63 11.26 -2.71
CA ARG A 107 25.25 9.95 -2.47
C ARG A 107 24.36 8.74 -2.77
N TRP A 108 23.04 8.93 -2.93
CA TRP A 108 22.15 7.89 -3.42
C TRP A 108 22.52 7.45 -4.83
N HIS A 109 23.03 8.39 -5.63
CA HIS A 109 23.36 8.21 -7.05
C HIS A 109 24.75 7.60 -7.30
N ASP A 110 25.51 7.27 -6.23
CA ASP A 110 26.72 6.45 -6.30
C ASP A 110 26.40 5.01 -6.74
N TRP A 111 25.13 4.61 -6.67
CA TRP A 111 24.64 3.25 -6.91
C TRP A 111 23.68 3.16 -8.10
N ASN A 112 23.44 1.94 -8.63
CA ASN A 112 22.27 1.67 -9.46
C ASN A 112 21.03 1.66 -8.58
N VAL A 113 20.20 2.67 -8.69
CA VAL A 113 18.98 2.81 -7.88
C VAL A 113 17.78 2.29 -8.66
N ALA A 114 17.06 1.33 -8.12
CA ALA A 114 15.79 0.87 -8.66
C ALA A 114 14.65 1.42 -7.77
N SER A 115 13.95 2.45 -8.22
CA SER A 115 12.90 3.11 -7.44
C SER A 115 11.53 2.56 -7.78
N TRP A 116 10.97 1.76 -6.86
CA TRP A 116 9.58 1.30 -6.92
C TRP A 116 8.69 2.37 -6.32
N VAL A 117 8.14 3.22 -7.20
CA VAL A 117 7.62 4.54 -6.86
C VAL A 117 6.10 4.62 -7.00
N PRO A 118 5.38 5.18 -6.00
CA PRO A 118 3.98 5.54 -6.14
C PRO A 118 3.83 6.80 -6.99
N VAL A 119 2.80 6.82 -7.85
CA VAL A 119 2.31 8.02 -8.53
C VAL A 119 0.82 8.12 -8.28
N ASP A 120 0.42 9.09 -7.48
CA ASP A 120 -0.94 9.28 -6.98
C ASP A 120 -1.52 10.66 -7.31
N HIS A 121 -0.83 11.45 -8.15
CA HIS A 121 -1.19 12.79 -8.62
C HIS A 121 -1.23 12.88 -10.14
N LEU A 122 -1.81 13.98 -10.64
CA LEU A 122 -1.82 14.37 -12.05
C LEU A 122 -1.39 15.85 -12.18
N PRO A 123 -0.29 16.15 -12.92
CA PRO A 123 0.76 15.26 -13.43
C PRO A 123 1.64 14.67 -12.31
N VAL A 124 2.68 13.92 -12.68
CA VAL A 124 3.69 13.47 -11.70
C VAL A 124 4.30 14.70 -11.00
N PRO A 125 4.40 14.72 -9.66
CA PRO A 125 4.96 15.84 -8.92
C PRO A 125 6.39 16.19 -9.35
N PRO A 126 6.76 17.50 -9.40
CA PRO A 126 8.07 17.94 -9.88
C PRO A 126 9.27 17.32 -9.14
N GLU A 127 9.19 17.17 -7.82
CA GLU A 127 10.28 16.57 -7.04
C GLU A 127 10.42 15.05 -7.31
N VAL A 128 9.30 14.35 -7.62
CA VAL A 128 9.34 12.96 -8.09
C VAL A 128 10.05 12.89 -9.44
N LEU A 129 9.67 13.74 -10.41
CA LEU A 129 10.32 13.79 -11.73
C LEU A 129 11.81 14.12 -11.63
N LYS A 130 12.19 15.03 -10.73
CA LYS A 130 13.59 15.38 -10.51
C LYS A 130 14.42 14.18 -10.08
N TRP A 131 13.89 13.35 -9.18
CA TRP A 131 14.54 12.12 -8.76
C TRP A 131 14.63 11.10 -9.90
N LEU A 132 13.51 10.86 -10.61
CA LEU A 132 13.43 9.85 -11.65
C LEU A 132 14.25 10.16 -12.91
N ARG A 133 14.60 11.44 -13.15
CA ARG A 133 15.44 11.87 -14.28
C ARG A 133 16.93 11.67 -14.06
N ASN A 134 17.35 11.21 -12.90
CA ASN A 134 18.76 10.93 -12.67
C ASN A 134 19.15 9.62 -13.39
N ASP A 135 20.25 9.64 -14.14
CA ASP A 135 20.73 8.49 -14.94
C ASP A 135 21.02 7.23 -14.12
N SER A 136 21.28 7.38 -12.82
CA SER A 136 21.47 6.25 -11.89
C SER A 136 20.15 5.58 -11.49
N VAL A 137 19.00 6.21 -11.75
CA VAL A 137 17.69 5.75 -11.28
C VAL A 137 16.98 5.00 -12.40
N THR A 138 16.53 3.79 -12.10
CA THR A 138 15.58 3.04 -12.93
C THR A 138 14.21 3.09 -12.26
N PRO A 139 13.23 3.82 -12.83
CA PRO A 139 11.88 3.86 -12.31
C PRO A 139 11.16 2.52 -12.48
N ILE A 140 10.47 2.10 -11.43
CA ILE A 140 9.53 0.97 -11.46
C ILE A 140 8.19 1.51 -10.98
N ALA A 141 7.22 1.63 -11.85
CA ALA A 141 5.87 2.04 -11.49
C ALA A 141 5.13 0.90 -10.79
N MET A 142 4.36 1.19 -9.76
CA MET A 142 3.55 0.19 -9.05
C MET A 142 2.11 0.09 -9.57
N SER A 143 1.76 0.93 -10.56
CA SER A 143 0.46 0.92 -11.24
C SER A 143 0.63 1.24 -12.73
N LYS A 144 -0.32 0.82 -13.56
CA LYS A 144 -0.36 1.20 -14.98
C LYS A 144 -0.58 2.70 -15.16
N TYR A 145 -1.40 3.29 -14.28
CA TYR A 145 -1.53 4.74 -14.21
C TYR A 145 -0.18 5.41 -13.99
N GLY A 146 0.56 4.98 -12.94
CA GLY A 146 1.87 5.54 -12.63
C GLY A 146 2.86 5.37 -13.77
N GLN A 147 2.86 4.21 -14.43
CA GLN A 147 3.68 3.95 -15.62
C GLN A 147 3.38 4.96 -16.72
N ALA A 148 2.10 5.11 -17.10
CA ALA A 148 1.69 6.05 -18.14
C ALA A 148 2.05 7.51 -17.79
N MET A 149 1.92 7.92 -16.52
CA MET A 149 2.26 9.28 -16.09
C MET A 149 3.77 9.55 -16.17
N ILE A 150 4.60 8.59 -15.80
CA ILE A 150 6.07 8.69 -15.91
C ILE A 150 6.49 8.74 -17.38
N GLU A 151 5.93 7.87 -18.23
CA GLU A 151 6.19 7.84 -19.68
C GLU A 151 5.73 9.12 -20.37
N ASN A 152 4.57 9.69 -20.00
CA ASN A 152 4.10 11.00 -20.49
C ASN A 152 5.05 12.17 -20.13
N ALA A 153 5.85 12.01 -19.07
CA ALA A 153 6.90 12.95 -18.69
C ALA A 153 8.23 12.72 -19.42
N GLY A 154 8.27 11.78 -20.40
CA GLY A 154 9.43 11.45 -21.21
C GLY A 154 10.46 10.57 -20.51
N ILE A 155 10.05 9.79 -19.50
CA ILE A 155 10.93 8.90 -18.73
C ILE A 155 10.46 7.46 -18.96
N GLU A 156 11.35 6.58 -19.41
CA GLU A 156 11.06 5.14 -19.48
C GLU A 156 10.90 4.55 -18.07
N SER A 157 9.90 3.68 -17.89
CA SER A 157 9.67 3.01 -16.61
C SER A 157 9.34 1.54 -16.78
N LEU A 158 9.82 0.73 -15.83
CA LEU A 158 9.39 -0.64 -15.66
C LEU A 158 8.08 -0.66 -14.88
N TYR A 159 7.41 -1.83 -14.85
CA TYR A 159 6.15 -1.98 -14.13
C TYR A 159 6.14 -3.23 -13.28
N VAL A 160 5.83 -3.08 -12.00
CA VAL A 160 5.55 -4.18 -11.06
C VAL A 160 4.41 -3.74 -10.14
N PRO A 161 3.24 -4.39 -10.16
CA PRO A 161 2.17 -4.10 -9.20
C PRO A 161 2.53 -4.65 -7.81
N HIS A 162 1.86 -4.14 -6.77
CA HIS A 162 1.94 -4.79 -5.47
C HIS A 162 1.23 -6.15 -5.49
N GLY A 163 1.84 -7.13 -4.83
CA GLY A 163 1.25 -8.44 -4.61
C GLY A 163 0.52 -8.55 -3.27
N ILE A 164 -0.41 -9.47 -3.18
CA ILE A 164 -1.06 -9.89 -1.93
C ILE A 164 -0.83 -11.38 -1.70
N GLU A 165 -0.67 -11.80 -0.45
CA GLU A 165 -0.45 -13.20 -0.10
C GLU A 165 -1.71 -14.04 -0.31
N SER A 166 -1.54 -15.34 -0.62
CA SER A 166 -2.63 -16.29 -0.87
C SER A 166 -3.56 -16.54 0.32
N VAL A 167 -3.23 -16.02 1.48
CA VAL A 167 -4.08 -16.03 2.68
C VAL A 167 -5.32 -15.16 2.50
N PHE A 168 -5.26 -14.11 1.68
CA PHE A 168 -6.43 -13.28 1.37
C PHE A 168 -7.39 -14.04 0.45
N LYS A 169 -8.40 -14.60 1.08
CA LYS A 169 -9.52 -15.33 0.47
C LYS A 169 -10.70 -15.29 1.44
N PRO A 170 -11.92 -15.63 1.01
CA PRO A 170 -13.06 -15.70 1.91
C PRO A 170 -12.77 -16.61 3.12
N MET A 171 -12.72 -16.02 4.29
CA MET A 171 -12.38 -16.69 5.54
C MET A 171 -13.38 -16.29 6.64
N LYS A 172 -14.34 -17.16 6.93
CA LYS A 172 -15.38 -16.85 7.92
C LYS A 172 -14.85 -16.83 9.36
N ARG A 173 -13.79 -17.61 9.66
CA ARG A 173 -13.28 -17.80 11.02
C ARG A 173 -11.78 -18.08 11.01
N HIS A 174 -11.06 -17.47 11.98
CA HIS A 174 -9.67 -17.77 12.27
C HIS A 174 -9.48 -17.95 13.77
N LYS A 175 -8.70 -18.93 14.23
CA LYS A 175 -8.50 -19.27 15.66
C LYS A 175 -9.80 -19.37 16.47
N GLY A 176 -10.88 -19.87 15.83
CA GLY A 176 -12.18 -20.03 16.47
C GLY A 176 -13.07 -18.78 16.51
N ILE A 177 -12.58 -17.63 16.08
CA ILE A 177 -13.28 -16.33 16.13
C ILE A 177 -13.72 -15.94 14.71
N THR A 178 -14.97 -15.48 14.55
CA THR A 178 -15.44 -14.92 13.28
C THR A 178 -14.94 -13.50 13.09
N GLY A 179 -14.92 -13.02 11.84
CA GLY A 179 -14.58 -11.63 11.58
C GLY A 179 -15.56 -10.66 12.26
N ARG A 180 -16.87 -11.01 12.34
CA ARG A 180 -17.90 -10.23 13.02
C ARG A 180 -17.65 -10.16 14.53
N ASP A 181 -17.34 -11.30 15.17
CA ASP A 181 -16.96 -11.33 16.60
C ASP A 181 -15.71 -10.48 16.86
N TYR A 182 -14.72 -10.54 15.94
CA TYR A 182 -13.48 -9.79 16.08
C TYR A 182 -13.70 -8.28 16.05
N ILE A 183 -14.58 -7.80 15.16
CA ILE A 183 -14.88 -6.37 15.04
C ILE A 183 -16.02 -5.91 15.98
N GLY A 184 -16.66 -6.83 16.73
CA GLY A 184 -17.72 -6.54 17.67
C GLY A 184 -19.00 -6.00 17.03
N ILE A 185 -19.39 -6.56 15.87
CA ILE A 185 -20.59 -6.15 15.13
C ILE A 185 -21.49 -7.38 14.90
N GLU A 186 -22.77 -7.23 15.20
CA GLU A 186 -23.79 -8.28 15.09
C GLU A 186 -23.89 -8.80 13.63
N GLU A 187 -24.30 -10.06 13.50
CA GLU A 187 -24.39 -10.76 12.20
C GLU A 187 -25.49 -10.19 11.30
N ASP A 188 -26.53 -9.55 11.83
CA ASP A 188 -27.64 -8.94 11.10
C ASP A 188 -27.31 -7.54 10.53
N LYS A 189 -26.23 -6.90 10.94
CA LYS A 189 -25.84 -5.58 10.45
C LYS A 189 -25.19 -5.62 9.09
N PHE A 190 -25.44 -4.60 8.26
CA PHE A 190 -24.70 -4.32 7.05
C PHE A 190 -23.42 -3.54 7.39
N VAL A 191 -22.24 -4.09 7.08
CA VAL A 191 -20.95 -3.50 7.47
C VAL A 191 -20.28 -2.82 6.30
N VAL A 192 -20.14 -1.50 6.41
CA VAL A 192 -19.25 -0.69 5.59
C VAL A 192 -17.89 -0.65 6.28
N GLY A 193 -16.83 -1.17 5.65
CA GLY A 193 -15.50 -1.17 6.21
C GLY A 193 -14.60 -0.10 5.59
N MET A 194 -13.73 0.50 6.39
CA MET A 194 -12.59 1.30 5.92
C MET A 194 -11.30 0.76 6.54
N ASN A 195 -10.30 0.50 5.71
CA ASN A 195 -8.94 0.15 6.16
C ASN A 195 -7.95 1.13 5.51
N ALA A 196 -7.52 2.13 6.26
CA ALA A 196 -6.68 3.20 5.76
C ALA A 196 -5.83 3.84 6.85
N ALA A 197 -4.63 4.29 6.52
CA ALA A 197 -3.80 5.04 7.46
C ALA A 197 -4.35 6.47 7.64
N ASN A 198 -4.64 6.85 8.89
CA ASN A 198 -5.03 8.22 9.23
C ASN A 198 -3.78 9.10 9.33
N LYS A 199 -3.37 9.67 8.20
CA LYS A 199 -2.22 10.57 8.06
C LYS A 199 -2.59 11.80 7.23
N GLY A 200 -1.97 12.94 7.57
CA GLY A 200 -2.27 14.23 6.96
C GLY A 200 -3.53 14.87 7.53
N VAL A 201 -3.50 16.20 7.66
CA VAL A 201 -4.62 16.97 8.20
C VAL A 201 -5.28 17.86 7.14
N SER A 202 -4.51 18.31 6.14
CA SER A 202 -5.01 19.14 5.04
C SER A 202 -4.04 19.05 3.85
N PRO A 203 -4.36 18.27 2.83
CA PRO A 203 -5.49 17.35 2.79
C PRO A 203 -5.27 16.07 3.63
N ASN A 204 -6.37 15.45 4.08
CA ASN A 204 -6.34 14.08 4.56
C ASN A 204 -6.59 13.15 3.36
N ARG A 205 -5.51 12.64 2.76
CA ARG A 205 -5.53 11.94 1.47
C ARG A 205 -6.49 10.74 1.39
N LYS A 206 -6.80 10.12 2.53
CA LYS A 206 -7.74 8.99 2.60
C LYS A 206 -9.21 9.42 2.66
N ALA A 207 -9.50 10.69 2.39
CA ALA A 207 -10.84 11.25 2.27
C ALA A 207 -11.78 10.87 3.44
N PHE A 208 -11.24 10.81 4.69
CA PHE A 208 -12.06 10.47 5.85
C PHE A 208 -13.25 11.43 6.01
N GLY A 209 -13.07 12.72 5.68
CA GLY A 209 -14.14 13.72 5.73
C GLY A 209 -15.30 13.34 4.84
N GLU A 210 -15.03 13.11 3.57
CA GLU A 210 -16.02 12.78 2.54
C GLU A 210 -16.67 11.42 2.80
N ASN A 211 -15.86 10.42 3.15
CA ASN A 211 -16.34 9.06 3.43
C ASN A 211 -17.27 9.01 4.65
N ILE A 212 -16.91 9.67 5.75
CA ILE A 212 -17.71 9.70 6.98
C ILE A 212 -18.96 10.54 6.79
N LEU A 213 -18.89 11.67 6.08
CA LEU A 213 -20.07 12.47 5.75
C LEU A 213 -21.04 11.68 4.88
N ALA A 214 -20.54 10.99 3.84
CA ALA A 214 -21.38 10.15 2.99
C ALA A 214 -22.02 8.99 3.78
N PHE A 215 -21.24 8.32 4.65
CA PHE A 215 -21.78 7.28 5.52
C PHE A 215 -22.87 7.84 6.46
N SER A 216 -22.68 9.02 7.05
CA SER A 216 -23.71 9.67 7.90
C SER A 216 -25.02 9.87 7.14
N MET A 217 -24.98 10.37 5.90
CA MET A 217 -26.17 10.57 5.06
C MET A 217 -26.85 9.25 4.70
N PHE A 218 -26.07 8.22 4.39
CA PHE A 218 -26.55 6.87 4.13
C PHE A 218 -27.20 6.24 5.38
N ALA A 219 -26.55 6.34 6.52
CA ALA A 219 -27.02 5.76 7.79
C ALA A 219 -28.30 6.39 8.36
N GLN A 220 -28.71 7.57 7.88
CA GLN A 220 -29.99 8.18 8.23
C GLN A 220 -31.19 7.44 7.63
N LYS A 221 -30.98 6.65 6.58
CA LYS A 221 -32.04 5.91 5.88
C LYS A 221 -32.09 4.43 6.28
N HIS A 222 -31.10 3.93 7.00
CA HIS A 222 -30.94 2.51 7.32
C HIS A 222 -30.55 2.31 8.78
N ASP A 223 -31.32 1.52 9.53
CA ASP A 223 -31.09 1.27 10.96
C ASP A 223 -30.08 0.16 11.22
N ASP A 224 -29.87 -0.73 10.26
CA ASP A 224 -29.03 -1.92 10.37
C ASP A 224 -27.63 -1.78 9.79
N VAL A 225 -27.14 -0.54 9.60
CA VAL A 225 -25.80 -0.28 9.03
C VAL A 225 -24.79 0.14 10.08
N VAL A 226 -23.55 -0.32 9.95
CA VAL A 226 -22.43 0.03 10.84
C VAL A 226 -21.17 0.29 10.02
N LEU A 227 -20.44 1.37 10.35
CA LEU A 227 -19.14 1.69 9.82
C LEU A 227 -18.04 1.07 10.70
N TYR A 228 -17.24 0.18 10.14
CA TYR A 228 -16.04 -0.32 10.79
C TYR A 228 -14.79 0.41 10.29
N LEU A 229 -14.01 0.96 11.22
CA LEU A 229 -12.83 1.76 10.95
C LEU A 229 -11.56 1.05 11.45
N HIS A 230 -10.82 0.43 10.52
CA HIS A 230 -9.52 -0.17 10.81
C HIS A 230 -8.43 0.89 10.63
N THR A 231 -8.32 1.79 11.61
CA THR A 231 -7.42 2.95 11.55
C THR A 231 -7.15 3.55 12.94
N ASP A 232 -6.12 4.41 13.04
CA ASP A 232 -5.87 5.21 14.23
C ASP A 232 -6.94 6.31 14.40
N GLN A 233 -7.79 6.16 15.41
CA GLN A 233 -8.86 7.11 15.71
C GLN A 233 -8.37 8.49 16.18
N MET A 234 -7.15 8.55 16.74
CA MET A 234 -6.60 9.77 17.36
C MET A 234 -5.74 10.61 16.43
N GLY A 235 -5.33 10.06 15.27
CA GLY A 235 -4.42 10.73 14.36
C GLY A 235 -3.01 10.90 14.92
N ALA A 236 -2.54 9.97 15.74
CA ALA A 236 -1.27 10.06 16.47
C ALA A 236 -0.04 10.19 15.56
N LEU A 237 -0.15 9.76 14.30
CA LEU A 237 0.91 9.87 13.28
C LEU A 237 0.69 11.06 12.34
N GLY A 238 0.16 12.17 12.84
CA GLY A 238 -0.10 13.39 12.07
C GLY A 238 -1.42 13.35 11.29
N GLY A 239 -2.39 12.57 11.73
CA GLY A 239 -3.74 12.51 11.17
C GLY A 239 -4.75 13.41 11.89
N ILE A 240 -6.03 13.18 11.61
CA ILE A 240 -7.17 13.89 12.19
C ILE A 240 -7.85 13.08 13.32
N LYS A 241 -8.57 13.76 14.21
CA LYS A 241 -9.33 13.13 15.29
C LYS A 241 -10.67 12.62 14.74
N LEU A 242 -10.73 11.34 14.40
CA LEU A 242 -11.88 10.74 13.72
C LEU A 242 -13.16 10.71 14.59
N LEU A 243 -13.03 10.56 15.90
CA LEU A 243 -14.20 10.60 16.79
C LEU A 243 -14.90 11.99 16.73
N GLN A 244 -14.11 13.08 16.68
CA GLN A 244 -14.67 14.43 16.53
C GLN A 244 -15.34 14.61 15.16
N LEU A 245 -14.77 14.03 14.10
CA LEU A 245 -15.36 14.06 12.76
C LEU A 245 -16.68 13.31 12.71
N LEU A 246 -16.76 12.08 13.28
CA LEU A 246 -18.00 11.29 13.37
C LEU A 246 -19.08 12.04 14.12
N GLN A 247 -18.75 12.63 15.26
CA GLN A 247 -19.69 13.45 16.06
C GLN A 247 -20.15 14.68 15.29
N SER A 248 -19.24 15.37 14.59
CA SER A 248 -19.57 16.55 13.76
C SER A 248 -20.48 16.20 12.60
N CYS A 249 -20.33 15.00 12.01
CA CYS A 249 -21.21 14.49 10.97
C CYS A 249 -22.53 13.90 11.51
N GLY A 250 -22.72 13.85 12.83
CA GLY A 250 -23.94 13.33 13.47
C GLY A 250 -24.09 11.80 13.37
N VAL A 251 -22.97 11.05 13.25
CA VAL A 251 -23.02 9.59 13.25
C VAL A 251 -23.24 9.07 14.69
N PRO A 252 -24.34 8.33 14.95
CA PRO A 252 -24.61 7.78 16.30
C PRO A 252 -23.53 6.78 16.72
N GLU A 253 -23.27 6.69 18.04
CA GLU A 253 -22.20 5.85 18.61
C GLU A 253 -22.41 4.34 18.36
N ASP A 254 -23.62 3.89 18.20
CA ASP A 254 -23.97 2.51 17.87
C ASP A 254 -23.77 2.18 16.37
N LYS A 255 -23.56 3.19 15.53
CA LYS A 255 -23.37 3.02 14.08
C LYS A 255 -21.92 3.06 13.61
N PHE A 256 -20.95 3.06 14.53
CA PHE A 256 -19.56 2.90 14.15
C PHE A 256 -18.76 2.08 15.16
N LYS A 257 -17.70 1.44 14.70
CA LYS A 257 -16.73 0.71 15.53
C LYS A 257 -15.32 0.99 15.01
N PHE A 258 -14.38 1.18 15.93
CA PHE A 258 -12.96 1.23 15.63
C PHE A 258 -12.29 -0.11 15.96
N VAL A 259 -11.22 -0.41 15.24
CA VAL A 259 -10.26 -1.40 15.72
C VAL A 259 -9.73 -0.98 17.10
N ASP A 260 -9.46 -1.96 17.96
CA ASP A 260 -8.81 -1.68 19.25
C ASP A 260 -7.47 -0.94 19.02
N PRO A 261 -7.21 0.18 19.72
CA PRO A 261 -6.01 1.00 19.50
C PRO A 261 -4.69 0.26 19.75
N TYR A 262 -4.66 -0.67 20.69
CA TYR A 262 -3.48 -1.48 20.97
C TYR A 262 -3.26 -2.49 19.84
N VAL A 263 -4.31 -3.17 19.40
CA VAL A 263 -4.30 -4.10 18.28
C VAL A 263 -3.84 -3.39 16.98
N TYR A 264 -4.34 -2.19 16.73
CA TYR A 264 -3.91 -1.39 15.55
C TYR A 264 -2.41 -1.08 15.59
N ARG A 265 -1.86 -0.75 16.77
CA ARG A 265 -0.43 -0.42 16.93
C ARG A 265 0.49 -1.61 16.88
N THR A 266 0.06 -2.74 17.41
CA THR A 266 0.85 -3.98 17.41
C THR A 266 0.71 -4.77 16.11
N GLY A 267 -0.30 -4.43 15.30
CA GLY A 267 -0.65 -5.17 14.09
C GLY A 267 -1.45 -6.43 14.36
N ILE A 268 -2.03 -6.98 13.31
CA ILE A 268 -2.73 -8.27 13.30
C ILE A 268 -2.14 -9.17 12.24
N ASP A 269 -2.27 -10.47 12.41
CA ASP A 269 -1.86 -11.41 11.36
C ASP A 269 -2.79 -11.29 10.14
N GLN A 270 -2.27 -11.66 8.98
CA GLN A 270 -2.99 -11.56 7.71
C GLN A 270 -4.23 -12.42 7.66
N GLN A 271 -4.27 -13.57 8.37
CA GLN A 271 -5.44 -14.42 8.49
C GLN A 271 -6.58 -13.70 9.23
N THR A 272 -6.26 -13.04 10.33
CA THR A 272 -7.22 -12.20 11.05
C THR A 272 -7.73 -11.05 10.17
N LEU A 273 -6.84 -10.37 9.43
CA LEU A 273 -7.24 -9.32 8.49
C LEU A 273 -8.14 -9.85 7.37
N ALA A 274 -7.87 -11.05 6.85
CA ALA A 274 -8.73 -11.69 5.84
C ALA A 274 -10.12 -12.03 6.40
N THR A 275 -10.24 -12.43 7.70
CA THR A 275 -11.56 -12.63 8.33
C THR A 275 -12.32 -11.32 8.49
N ILE A 276 -11.62 -10.22 8.78
CA ILE A 276 -12.20 -8.88 8.89
C ILE A 276 -12.72 -8.43 7.53
N TYR A 277 -11.93 -8.53 6.47
CA TYR A 277 -12.41 -8.20 5.12
C TYR A 277 -13.62 -9.07 4.72
N THR A 278 -13.58 -10.37 5.04
CA THR A 278 -14.72 -11.26 4.78
C THR A 278 -15.97 -10.88 5.60
N ALA A 279 -15.81 -10.21 6.74
CA ALA A 279 -16.94 -9.74 7.56
C ALA A 279 -17.56 -8.44 7.06
N MET A 280 -16.88 -7.68 6.19
CA MET A 280 -17.42 -6.47 5.57
C MET A 280 -18.36 -6.83 4.42
N ASP A 281 -19.43 -6.07 4.24
CA ASP A 281 -20.33 -6.21 3.08
C ASP A 281 -19.86 -5.35 1.91
N VAL A 282 -19.15 -4.25 2.19
CA VAL A 282 -18.46 -3.41 1.21
C VAL A 282 -17.25 -2.74 1.86
N LEU A 283 -16.14 -2.62 1.14
CA LEU A 283 -15.01 -1.76 1.54
C LEU A 283 -15.18 -0.37 0.92
N LEU A 284 -15.26 0.65 1.77
CA LEU A 284 -15.24 2.06 1.35
C LEU A 284 -13.79 2.56 1.42
N ALA A 285 -13.18 2.74 0.27
CA ALA A 285 -11.76 3.08 0.14
C ALA A 285 -11.53 4.21 -0.89
N THR A 286 -12.43 5.19 -0.94
CA THR A 286 -12.19 6.38 -1.74
C THR A 286 -11.06 7.19 -1.11
N SER A 287 -10.22 7.75 -1.96
CA SER A 287 -9.08 8.59 -1.56
C SER A 287 -8.88 9.69 -2.58
N TYR A 288 -8.08 10.70 -2.26
CA TYR A 288 -7.75 11.75 -3.23
C TYR A 288 -6.78 11.27 -4.31
N GLY A 289 -6.04 10.21 -4.05
CA GLY A 289 -5.12 9.55 -4.98
C GLY A 289 -4.40 8.39 -4.30
N GLU A 290 -4.13 7.33 -5.06
CA GLU A 290 -3.39 6.16 -4.60
C GLU A 290 -2.27 5.83 -5.58
N GLY A 291 -1.08 5.52 -5.05
CA GLY A 291 -0.01 4.94 -5.86
C GLY A 291 -0.30 3.51 -6.27
N PHE A 292 -1.04 2.76 -5.42
CA PHE A 292 -1.61 1.45 -5.71
C PHE A 292 -2.95 1.27 -4.98
N GLY A 293 -2.98 0.85 -3.71
CA GLY A 293 -4.20 0.59 -2.96
C GLY A 293 -4.33 -0.87 -2.53
N ILE A 294 -3.33 -1.39 -1.80
CA ILE A 294 -3.28 -2.80 -1.34
C ILE A 294 -4.59 -3.25 -0.67
N PRO A 295 -5.22 -2.50 0.27
CA PRO A 295 -6.47 -2.91 0.92
C PRO A 295 -7.62 -3.18 -0.05
N THR A 296 -7.66 -2.47 -1.19
CA THR A 296 -8.66 -2.66 -2.24
C THR A 296 -8.56 -4.06 -2.86
N VAL A 297 -7.35 -4.53 -3.11
CA VAL A 297 -7.12 -5.86 -3.69
C VAL A 297 -7.31 -6.96 -2.65
N GLU A 298 -6.85 -6.74 -1.41
CA GLU A 298 -7.03 -7.68 -0.28
C GLU A 298 -8.53 -7.96 0.01
N ALA A 299 -9.33 -6.88 0.06
CA ALA A 299 -10.77 -7.01 0.26
C ALA A 299 -11.45 -7.79 -0.87
N GLN A 300 -11.11 -7.49 -2.12
CA GLN A 300 -11.65 -8.20 -3.28
C GLN A 300 -11.22 -9.67 -3.31
N ALA A 301 -10.00 -9.99 -2.93
CA ALA A 301 -9.56 -11.38 -2.77
C ALA A 301 -10.39 -12.13 -1.71
N CYS A 302 -10.86 -11.44 -0.68
CA CYS A 302 -11.79 -11.97 0.32
C CYS A 302 -13.26 -11.96 -0.16
N GLY A 303 -13.53 -11.58 -1.40
CA GLY A 303 -14.85 -11.53 -2.00
C GLY A 303 -15.68 -10.31 -1.59
N THR A 304 -15.07 -9.29 -1.02
CA THR A 304 -15.74 -8.05 -0.60
C THR A 304 -15.67 -7.02 -1.73
N PRO A 305 -16.81 -6.55 -2.25
CA PRO A 305 -16.85 -5.49 -3.26
C PRO A 305 -16.33 -4.17 -2.69
N VAL A 306 -15.91 -3.26 -3.56
CA VAL A 306 -15.25 -2.03 -3.17
C VAL A 306 -15.91 -0.78 -3.73
N ILE A 307 -15.86 0.32 -2.98
CA ILE A 307 -16.18 1.67 -3.44
C ILE A 307 -14.87 2.46 -3.42
N ILE A 308 -14.35 2.84 -4.58
CA ILE A 308 -13.03 3.45 -4.77
C ILE A 308 -13.10 4.65 -5.71
N SER A 309 -12.13 5.56 -5.62
CA SER A 309 -12.08 6.74 -6.50
C SER A 309 -11.77 6.35 -7.94
N ASP A 310 -12.42 7.03 -8.90
CA ASP A 310 -12.07 6.97 -10.32
C ASP A 310 -10.91 7.91 -10.63
N PHE A 311 -9.79 7.66 -9.97
CA PHE A 311 -8.58 8.47 -10.12
C PHE A 311 -7.31 7.69 -9.74
N ALA A 312 -6.22 7.98 -10.41
CA ALA A 312 -4.90 7.38 -10.22
C ALA A 312 -4.98 5.84 -10.29
N ALA A 313 -4.18 5.14 -9.49
CA ALA A 313 -4.14 3.68 -9.52
C ALA A 313 -5.47 3.00 -9.14
N SER A 314 -6.35 3.67 -8.41
CA SER A 314 -7.62 3.07 -7.99
C SER A 314 -8.48 2.64 -9.17
N THR A 315 -8.46 3.38 -10.28
CA THR A 315 -9.26 3.08 -11.50
C THR A 315 -8.98 1.68 -12.03
N GLU A 316 -7.73 1.22 -12.01
CA GLU A 316 -7.32 -0.09 -12.54
C GLU A 316 -7.60 -1.24 -11.54
N LEU A 317 -7.94 -0.93 -10.28
CA LEU A 317 -8.12 -1.93 -9.23
C LEU A 317 -9.60 -2.31 -9.00
N LEU A 318 -10.51 -1.95 -9.89
CA LEU A 318 -11.90 -2.34 -9.79
C LEU A 318 -12.15 -3.71 -10.43
N GLY A 319 -12.24 -4.75 -9.63
CA GLY A 319 -12.77 -6.05 -10.05
C GLY A 319 -14.30 -6.09 -9.93
N ASP A 320 -14.85 -5.76 -8.75
CA ASP A 320 -16.29 -5.66 -8.52
C ASP A 320 -16.60 -4.57 -7.48
N GLY A 321 -17.51 -3.68 -7.81
CA GLY A 321 -17.90 -2.54 -6.99
C GLY A 321 -18.17 -1.28 -7.79
N TRP A 322 -17.80 -0.12 -7.25
CA TRP A 322 -18.17 1.19 -7.79
C TRP A 322 -16.98 2.14 -7.84
N LEU A 323 -16.86 2.86 -8.95
CA LEU A 323 -15.94 3.98 -9.11
C LEU A 323 -16.65 5.29 -8.76
N ILE A 324 -15.96 6.13 -7.99
CA ILE A 324 -16.47 7.42 -7.56
C ILE A 324 -15.74 8.52 -8.29
N ASP A 325 -16.49 9.27 -9.09
CA ASP A 325 -16.00 10.51 -9.68
C ASP A 325 -15.84 11.60 -8.62
N GLY A 326 -15.19 12.69 -8.97
CA GLY A 326 -14.94 13.80 -8.07
C GLY A 326 -14.50 15.07 -8.79
N GLN A 327 -13.73 15.90 -8.12
CA GLN A 327 -13.21 17.14 -8.67
C GLN A 327 -11.74 17.34 -8.35
N PRO A 328 -10.99 18.05 -9.22
CA PRO A 328 -9.57 18.34 -8.96
C PRO A 328 -9.38 19.11 -7.65
N LEU A 329 -8.39 18.70 -6.87
CA LEU A 329 -7.93 19.35 -5.64
C LEU A 329 -6.43 19.63 -5.77
N TRP A 330 -6.03 20.91 -5.71
CA TRP A 330 -4.63 21.27 -5.77
C TRP A 330 -3.89 20.90 -4.48
N ASP A 331 -2.87 20.07 -4.61
CA ASP A 331 -1.93 19.76 -3.51
C ASP A 331 -0.69 20.66 -3.61
N ALA A 332 -0.71 21.75 -2.87
CA ALA A 332 0.36 22.75 -2.91
C ALA A 332 1.74 22.20 -2.51
N PRO A 333 1.89 21.34 -1.49
CA PRO A 333 3.17 20.71 -1.16
C PRO A 333 3.79 19.90 -2.29
N GLN A 334 2.99 19.22 -3.09
CA GLN A 334 3.45 18.40 -4.20
C GLN A 334 3.43 19.15 -5.55
N ALA A 335 2.88 20.37 -5.58
CA ALA A 335 2.68 21.15 -6.81
C ALA A 335 2.02 20.34 -7.93
N SER A 336 0.98 19.61 -7.58
CA SER A 336 0.24 18.72 -8.47
C SER A 336 -1.21 18.53 -7.99
N TRP A 337 -2.03 17.80 -8.73
CA TRP A 337 -3.44 17.64 -8.46
C TRP A 337 -3.77 16.27 -7.90
N PHE A 338 -4.56 16.26 -6.85
CA PHE A 338 -5.40 15.17 -6.40
C PHE A 338 -6.80 15.27 -7.01
N HIS A 339 -7.64 14.29 -6.70
CA HIS A 339 -9.04 14.24 -7.08
C HIS A 339 -9.91 13.98 -5.84
N MET A 340 -10.67 14.98 -5.41
CA MET A 340 -11.53 14.88 -4.22
C MET A 340 -12.82 14.14 -4.59
N PRO A 341 -13.11 12.98 -3.99
CA PRO A 341 -14.28 12.18 -4.35
C PRO A 341 -15.60 12.88 -4.00
N SER A 342 -16.62 12.67 -4.84
CA SER A 342 -17.96 13.24 -4.68
C SER A 342 -18.73 12.56 -3.54
N VAL A 343 -19.10 13.30 -2.50
CA VAL A 343 -19.91 12.79 -1.39
C VAL A 343 -21.25 12.23 -1.88
N PRO A 344 -22.03 12.92 -2.75
CA PRO A 344 -23.27 12.32 -3.30
C PRO A 344 -23.02 11.00 -4.04
N ALA A 345 -21.97 10.90 -4.85
CA ALA A 345 -21.65 9.66 -5.56
C ALA A 345 -21.27 8.51 -4.62
N ILE A 346 -20.58 8.81 -3.51
CA ILE A 346 -20.31 7.81 -2.45
C ILE A 346 -21.65 7.34 -1.83
N VAL A 347 -22.56 8.26 -1.50
CA VAL A 347 -23.89 7.91 -0.95
C VAL A 347 -24.65 6.99 -1.90
N ASP A 348 -24.73 7.34 -3.19
CA ASP A 348 -25.42 6.53 -4.19
C ASP A 348 -24.79 5.14 -4.34
N SER A 349 -23.47 5.03 -4.24
CA SER A 349 -22.78 3.74 -4.30
C SER A 349 -22.99 2.90 -3.02
N LEU A 350 -23.06 3.53 -1.85
CA LEU A 350 -23.44 2.84 -0.60
C LEU A 350 -24.88 2.31 -0.68
N GLU A 351 -25.83 3.06 -1.23
CA GLU A 351 -27.20 2.59 -1.49
C GLU A 351 -27.22 1.39 -2.44
N GLN A 352 -26.47 1.43 -3.53
CA GLN A 352 -26.36 0.31 -4.47
C GLN A 352 -25.71 -0.92 -3.81
N ALA A 353 -24.70 -0.73 -2.98
CA ALA A 353 -24.05 -1.80 -2.23
C ALA A 353 -25.04 -2.44 -1.23
N TYR A 354 -25.86 -1.64 -0.55
CA TYR A 354 -26.88 -2.10 0.37
C TYR A 354 -27.98 -2.90 -0.36
N GLN A 355 -28.47 -2.39 -1.51
CA GLN A 355 -29.46 -3.07 -2.36
C GLN A 355 -28.92 -4.38 -2.95
N ARG A 356 -27.64 -4.44 -3.29
CA ARG A 356 -26.98 -5.69 -3.71
C ARG A 356 -27.05 -6.76 -2.61
N GLY A 357 -27.08 -6.35 -1.36
CA GLY A 357 -27.16 -7.22 -0.22
C GLY A 357 -25.82 -7.86 0.16
N ARG A 358 -25.85 -8.77 1.13
CA ARG A 358 -24.69 -9.41 1.73
C ARG A 358 -24.30 -10.65 0.93
N GLY A 359 -23.27 -10.59 0.17
CA GLY A 359 -22.78 -11.74 -0.58
C GLY A 359 -21.33 -11.56 -1.00
N ARG A 360 -20.60 -12.65 -1.04
CA ARG A 360 -19.24 -12.62 -1.56
C ARG A 360 -19.27 -12.53 -3.09
N SER A 361 -18.34 -11.78 -3.64
CA SER A 361 -18.20 -11.59 -5.08
C SER A 361 -17.18 -12.54 -5.66
N ASP A 362 -17.59 -13.49 -6.49
CA ASP A 362 -16.68 -14.31 -7.26
C ASP A 362 -15.91 -13.50 -8.30
N LYS A 363 -16.55 -12.45 -8.85
CA LYS A 363 -15.92 -11.53 -9.80
C LYS A 363 -14.75 -10.77 -9.15
N ALA A 364 -14.91 -10.29 -7.91
CA ALA A 364 -13.87 -9.64 -7.14
C ALA A 364 -12.71 -10.59 -6.86
N GLN A 365 -13.01 -11.84 -6.45
CA GLN A 365 -12.00 -12.85 -6.19
C GLN A 365 -11.22 -13.23 -7.46
N GLU A 366 -11.90 -13.39 -8.59
CA GLU A 366 -11.24 -13.70 -9.87
C GLU A 366 -10.27 -12.59 -10.29
N PHE A 367 -10.71 -11.34 -10.20
CA PHE A 367 -9.88 -10.17 -10.46
C PHE A 367 -8.61 -10.16 -9.58
N ALA A 368 -8.76 -10.41 -8.29
CA ALA A 368 -7.66 -10.33 -7.34
C ALA A 368 -6.57 -11.42 -7.56
N LYS A 369 -6.86 -12.50 -8.29
CA LYS A 369 -5.87 -13.56 -8.60
C LYS A 369 -4.66 -13.05 -9.35
N ALA A 370 -4.82 -12.05 -10.22
CA ALA A 370 -3.72 -11.43 -10.95
C ALA A 370 -2.69 -10.75 -10.03
N TYR A 371 -3.12 -10.41 -8.82
CA TYR A 371 -2.28 -9.76 -7.81
C TYR A 371 -1.76 -10.73 -6.74
N ASN A 372 -1.90 -12.04 -6.93
CA ASN A 372 -1.25 -13.00 -6.03
C ASN A 372 0.26 -12.78 -6.02
N ALA A 373 0.88 -12.75 -4.83
CA ALA A 373 2.29 -12.39 -4.68
C ALA A 373 3.23 -13.29 -5.50
N ASP A 374 2.92 -14.59 -5.63
CA ASP A 374 3.72 -15.50 -6.43
C ASP A 374 3.55 -15.21 -7.93
N THR A 375 2.32 -14.95 -8.38
CA THR A 375 2.04 -14.53 -9.77
C THR A 375 2.76 -13.22 -10.11
N VAL A 376 2.66 -12.21 -9.24
CA VAL A 376 3.35 -10.93 -9.43
C VAL A 376 4.87 -11.14 -9.47
N PHE A 377 5.40 -12.02 -8.62
CA PHE A 377 6.83 -12.29 -8.63
C PHE A 377 7.29 -12.95 -9.93
N GLU A 378 6.58 -13.95 -10.40
CA GLU A 378 6.91 -14.66 -11.64
C GLU A 378 6.74 -13.79 -12.89
N GLU A 379 5.61 -13.08 -13.00
CA GLU A 379 5.23 -12.39 -14.24
C GLU A 379 5.78 -10.96 -14.34
N HIS A 380 6.08 -10.31 -13.21
CA HIS A 380 6.54 -8.93 -13.20
C HIS A 380 7.93 -8.75 -12.60
N TRP A 381 8.22 -9.30 -11.41
CA TRP A 381 9.53 -9.13 -10.80
C TRP A 381 10.66 -9.80 -11.59
N LYS A 382 10.50 -11.05 -12.02
CA LYS A 382 11.57 -11.75 -12.76
C LYS A 382 11.99 -11.04 -14.05
N PRO A 383 11.08 -10.59 -14.92
CA PRO A 383 11.45 -9.78 -16.09
C PRO A 383 12.18 -8.48 -15.72
N VAL A 384 11.71 -7.79 -14.69
CA VAL A 384 12.34 -6.54 -14.20
C VAL A 384 13.73 -6.81 -13.65
N LEU A 385 13.93 -7.89 -12.89
CA LEU A 385 15.24 -8.30 -12.39
C LEU A 385 16.24 -8.56 -13.53
N THR A 386 15.80 -9.19 -14.61
CA THR A 386 16.67 -9.42 -15.78
C THR A 386 17.21 -8.10 -16.36
N VAL A 387 16.37 -7.06 -16.45
CA VAL A 387 16.80 -5.73 -16.90
C VAL A 387 17.78 -5.09 -15.91
N LEU A 388 17.49 -5.20 -14.62
CA LEU A 388 18.33 -4.63 -13.56
C LEU A 388 19.67 -5.35 -13.42
N GLU A 389 19.71 -6.68 -13.62
CA GLU A 389 20.95 -7.47 -13.67
C GLU A 389 21.88 -6.97 -14.76
N ALA A 390 21.36 -6.74 -15.97
CA ALA A 390 22.15 -6.21 -17.07
C ALA A 390 22.80 -4.86 -16.72
N LYS A 391 21.99 -3.92 -16.18
CA LYS A 391 22.49 -2.60 -15.74
C LYS A 391 23.52 -2.69 -14.60
N ALA A 392 23.33 -3.60 -13.66
CA ALA A 392 24.26 -3.78 -12.54
C ALA A 392 25.61 -4.33 -12.98
N LEU A 393 25.64 -5.16 -14.01
CA LEU A 393 26.88 -5.74 -14.56
C LEU A 393 27.68 -4.75 -15.42
N GLU A 394 27.03 -3.75 -16.03
CA GLU A 394 27.72 -2.70 -16.79
C GLU A 394 28.60 -1.78 -15.92
N ARG A 395 28.38 -1.76 -14.61
CA ARG A 395 29.13 -0.94 -13.65
C ARG A 395 30.15 -1.74 -12.81
N LEU A 396 30.32 -3.03 -13.08
CA LEU A 396 31.41 -3.86 -12.51
C LEU A 396 32.70 -3.67 -13.31
#